data_67359797a5c871db68b5ad559b424001
#
_entry.id   67359797a5c871db68b5ad559b424001
#
_cell.length_a   1.000
_cell.length_b   1.000
_cell.length_c   1.000
_cell.angle_alpha   90.00
_cell.angle_beta   90.00
_cell.angle_gamma   90.00
#
_symmetry.space_group_name_H-M   'P 1'
#
loop_
_entity.id
_entity.type
_entity.pdbx_description
1 polymer ?
#
loop_
_entity_poly.entity_id
_entity_poly.type
_entity_poly.pdbx_seq_one_letter_code
_entity_poly.pdbx_strand_id
1 'polypeptide(L)'
;MKRDLSFVAVLGICFFAPITAAYAQQIKAATGGVAIGGSVTGSTINIGVPPEQLAALVQQAADFSETQKKVIAKLEGELDLNQRQIRAALGILGENDIPPERLAAKLVEIAERFKDLQGTASAQPGDDPKIAALKADAQKAVDAGELAKASELLADVVAEQTRSLDRLAVNAADTYARLGDISLTRLRYAEAATHFANAAAVFPPNSAHEGKRIGYLAREASALYLQGSEYGDNAALRSAIERRRRLIELNPRERVPLDWAMTQNNLGIALGTLGERESGPARLEEAVAAFREAERKDARARAPAMGHDAD
;
A
#
# COMPACT_ATOMS: atom_id res chain seq x y z
N MET A 1 -15.31 8.55 -41.30
CA MET A 1 -14.99 9.60 -40.30
C MET A 1 -14.53 8.89 -39.05
N LYS A 2 -13.22 8.96 -38.80
CA LYS A 2 -12.51 8.40 -37.64
C LYS A 2 -12.79 9.23 -36.39
N ARG A 3 -13.02 8.61 -35.26
CA ARG A 3 -12.73 9.18 -33.94
C ARG A 3 -12.25 8.05 -33.03
N ASP A 4 -10.94 7.94 -32.97
CA ASP A 4 -10.20 7.27 -31.92
C ASP A 4 -10.35 8.07 -30.64
N LEU A 5 -10.73 7.42 -29.56
CA LEU A 5 -10.58 7.92 -28.19
C LEU A 5 -9.93 6.82 -27.36
N SER A 6 -8.59 6.77 -27.48
CA SER A 6 -7.76 6.04 -26.52
C SER A 6 -7.62 6.87 -25.26
N PHE A 7 -8.29 6.48 -24.18
CA PHE A 7 -8.02 7.00 -22.84
C PHE A 7 -7.06 6.03 -22.16
N VAL A 8 -5.77 6.32 -22.25
CA VAL A 8 -4.73 5.67 -21.43
C VAL A 8 -4.64 6.46 -20.14
N ALA A 9 -5.27 5.95 -19.08
CA ALA A 9 -5.01 6.41 -17.73
C ALA A 9 -3.73 5.73 -17.23
N VAL A 10 -2.60 6.43 -17.32
CA VAL A 10 -1.36 6.02 -16.66
C VAL A 10 -1.47 6.38 -15.19
N LEU A 11 -1.88 5.42 -14.37
CA LEU A 11 -1.69 5.50 -12.92
C LEU A 11 -0.21 5.18 -12.64
N GLY A 12 0.59 6.21 -12.45
CA GLY A 12 1.95 6.10 -11.95
C GLY A 12 1.92 5.67 -10.49
N ILE A 13 2.04 4.37 -10.23
CA ILE A 13 2.28 3.85 -8.89
C ILE A 13 3.76 4.01 -8.61
N CYS A 14 4.13 5.05 -7.86
CA CYS A 14 5.45 5.13 -7.26
C CYS A 14 5.59 4.00 -6.25
N PHE A 15 6.40 3.01 -6.58
CA PHE A 15 6.88 2.00 -5.64
C PHE A 15 7.78 2.68 -4.60
N PHE A 16 7.28 2.89 -3.40
CA PHE A 16 8.13 3.09 -2.23
C PHE A 16 8.57 1.72 -1.72
N ALA A 17 9.82 1.38 -1.98
CA ALA A 17 10.49 0.29 -1.28
C ALA A 17 10.57 0.64 0.22
N PRO A 18 10.42 -0.33 1.14
CA PRO A 18 10.62 -0.07 2.56
C PRO A 18 12.11 0.23 2.79
N ILE A 19 12.42 1.48 3.09
CA ILE A 19 13.74 1.85 3.60
C ILE A 19 13.75 1.48 5.08
N THR A 20 14.01 0.22 5.38
CA THR A 20 14.53 -0.18 6.67
C THR A 20 16.06 -0.08 6.60
N ALA A 21 16.57 1.13 6.67
CA ALA A 21 17.97 1.37 6.99
C ALA A 21 18.01 2.01 8.37
N ALA A 22 18.37 1.22 9.35
CA ALA A 22 18.79 1.69 10.65
C ALA A 22 20.07 2.55 10.45
N TYR A 23 19.88 3.85 10.31
CA TYR A 23 20.96 4.80 10.54
C TYR A 23 20.96 5.13 12.03
N ALA A 24 21.69 4.35 12.81
CA ALA A 24 22.18 4.80 14.10
C ALA A 24 23.24 5.88 13.85
N GLN A 25 22.82 7.11 13.64
CA GLN A 25 23.71 8.24 13.74
C GLN A 25 24.05 8.45 15.22
N GLN A 26 25.30 8.23 15.57
CA GLN A 26 25.87 8.74 16.81
C GLN A 26 25.85 10.27 16.73
N ILE A 27 24.86 10.87 17.37
CA ILE A 27 24.86 12.31 17.62
C ILE A 27 25.92 12.57 18.71
N LYS A 28 27.09 13.03 18.30
CA LYS A 28 28.02 13.64 19.24
C LYS A 28 27.49 15.00 19.60
N ALA A 29 26.93 15.14 20.78
CA ALA A 29 26.59 16.42 21.34
C ALA A 29 27.90 17.21 21.60
N ALA A 30 28.09 18.28 20.85
CA ALA A 30 29.08 19.29 21.22
C ALA A 30 28.53 20.04 22.45
N THR A 31 29.36 20.13 23.50
CA THR A 31 29.20 20.85 24.75
C THR A 31 27.84 21.52 24.99
N GLY A 32 26.97 20.80 25.73
CA GLY A 32 25.70 21.34 26.27
C GLY A 32 24.43 20.62 25.79
N GLY A 33 24.54 19.61 24.93
CA GLY A 33 23.39 18.85 24.44
C GLY A 33 23.15 17.57 25.23
N VAL A 34 21.90 17.24 25.53
CA VAL A 34 21.47 15.97 26.12
C VAL A 34 21.33 14.94 25.01
N ALA A 35 22.19 13.93 24.98
CA ALA A 35 22.05 12.78 24.10
C ALA A 35 21.04 11.81 24.71
N ILE A 36 19.89 11.59 24.04
CA ILE A 36 18.90 10.59 24.45
C ILE A 36 19.00 9.43 23.47
N GLY A 37 19.63 8.33 23.90
CA GLY A 37 19.64 7.05 23.22
C GLY A 37 18.51 6.18 23.75
N GLY A 38 17.34 6.20 23.12
CA GLY A 38 16.20 5.35 23.47
C GLY A 38 14.86 5.95 23.07
N SER A 39 13.86 5.11 22.83
CA SER A 39 12.51 5.54 22.54
C SER A 39 11.87 6.11 23.79
N VAL A 40 11.50 7.38 23.77
CA VAL A 40 10.77 8.05 24.87
C VAL A 40 9.30 8.14 24.46
N THR A 41 8.48 7.25 25.00
CA THR A 41 7.02 7.30 24.88
C THR A 41 6.44 8.09 26.07
N GLY A 42 5.76 9.19 25.80
CA GLY A 42 4.92 9.88 26.78
C GLY A 42 5.51 11.10 27.49
N SER A 43 6.67 11.62 27.07
CA SER A 43 7.20 12.88 27.62
C SER A 43 7.35 13.90 26.51
N THR A 44 6.75 15.06 26.68
CA THR A 44 7.00 16.23 25.85
C THR A 44 8.42 16.73 26.14
N ILE A 45 9.39 16.25 25.36
CA ILE A 45 10.74 16.82 25.42
C ILE A 45 10.66 18.13 24.67
N ASN A 46 10.57 19.21 25.41
CA ASN A 46 10.71 20.55 24.90
C ASN A 46 12.20 20.74 24.58
N ILE A 47 12.65 20.30 23.41
CA ILE A 47 13.97 20.67 22.87
C ILE A 47 13.83 22.11 22.35
N GLY A 48 13.36 22.99 23.23
CA GLY A 48 13.42 24.41 23.02
C GLY A 48 14.84 24.85 23.32
N VAL A 49 15.39 25.68 22.48
CA VAL A 49 16.56 26.51 22.83
C VAL A 49 16.30 27.02 24.24
N PRO A 50 17.16 26.78 25.23
CA PRO A 50 16.95 27.27 26.59
C PRO A 50 16.57 28.74 26.54
N PRO A 51 15.65 29.23 27.41
CA PRO A 51 15.24 30.64 27.40
C PRO A 51 16.41 31.62 27.40
N GLU A 52 17.53 31.23 27.99
CA GLU A 52 18.79 32.00 28.03
C GLU A 52 19.49 32.05 26.67
N GLN A 53 19.44 30.95 25.87
CA GLN A 53 19.97 30.96 24.50
C GLN A 53 19.00 31.66 23.54
N LEU A 54 17.69 31.57 23.78
CA LEU A 54 16.71 32.36 23.04
C LEU A 54 16.87 33.86 23.37
N ALA A 55 17.13 34.22 24.62
CA ALA A 55 17.44 35.56 25.02
C ALA A 55 18.78 36.04 24.44
N ALA A 56 19.78 35.17 24.32
CA ALA A 56 21.05 35.50 23.67
C ALA A 56 20.86 35.62 22.13
N LEU A 57 20.06 34.78 21.49
CA LEU A 57 19.69 34.90 20.08
C LEU A 57 18.83 36.15 19.82
N VAL A 58 17.92 36.48 20.74
CA VAL A 58 17.11 37.71 20.69
C VAL A 58 17.96 38.94 20.99
N GLN A 59 18.96 38.85 21.89
CA GLN A 59 19.93 39.94 22.10
C GLN A 59 20.93 40.07 20.96
N GLN A 60 21.39 38.95 20.37
CA GLN A 60 22.12 39.02 19.08
C GLN A 60 21.23 39.60 17.97
N ALA A 61 19.91 39.33 18.01
CA ALA A 61 18.93 39.96 17.11
C ALA A 61 18.75 41.47 17.41
N ALA A 62 19.00 41.93 18.64
CA ALA A 62 19.01 43.36 18.96
C ALA A 62 20.21 44.09 18.34
N ASP A 63 21.31 43.35 18.09
CA ASP A 63 22.49 43.84 17.34
C ASP A 63 22.38 43.61 15.83
N PHE A 64 21.25 43.13 15.35
CA PHE A 64 20.98 42.97 13.91
C PHE A 64 21.08 44.34 13.20
N SER A 65 21.80 44.34 12.09
CA SER A 65 21.83 45.49 11.19
C SER A 65 20.39 45.89 10.81
N GLU A 66 20.16 47.13 10.46
CA GLU A 66 18.85 47.63 9.99
C GLU A 66 18.25 46.76 8.88
N THR A 67 19.06 46.04 8.13
CA THR A 67 18.64 45.06 7.11
C THR A 67 17.95 43.84 7.72
N GLN A 68 18.44 43.35 8.87
CA GLN A 68 17.87 42.20 9.57
C GLN A 68 16.57 42.54 10.28
N LYS A 69 16.46 43.74 10.87
CA LYS A 69 15.21 44.28 11.43
C LYS A 69 14.12 44.40 10.37
N LYS A 70 14.47 44.84 9.15
CA LYS A 70 13.56 44.89 8.01
C LYS A 70 13.08 43.49 7.58
N VAL A 71 13.96 42.49 7.64
CA VAL A 71 13.56 41.08 7.34
C VAL A 71 12.54 40.57 8.36
N ILE A 72 12.74 40.81 9.67
CA ILE A 72 11.78 40.37 10.70
C ILE A 72 10.43 41.08 10.52
N ALA A 73 10.44 42.39 10.30
CA ALA A 73 9.24 43.19 10.04
C ALA A 73 8.49 42.70 8.76
N LYS A 74 9.24 42.28 7.75
CA LYS A 74 8.67 41.64 6.54
C LYS A 74 8.03 40.32 6.84
N LEU A 75 8.64 39.46 7.67
CA LEU A 75 8.09 38.19 8.09
C LEU A 75 6.76 38.35 8.86
N GLU A 76 6.65 39.36 9.71
CA GLU A 76 5.45 39.67 10.46
C GLU A 76 4.37 40.33 9.61
N GLY A 77 4.74 41.28 8.75
CA GLY A 77 3.78 42.09 8.01
C GLY A 77 3.38 41.57 6.63
N GLU A 78 4.34 41.03 5.85
CA GLU A 78 4.06 40.58 4.48
C GLU A 78 3.70 39.11 4.37
N LEU A 79 4.17 38.27 5.30
CA LEU A 79 3.92 36.81 5.27
C LEU A 79 2.84 36.35 6.24
N ASP A 80 2.27 37.26 7.04
CA ASP A 80 1.20 37.00 8.02
C ASP A 80 1.50 35.79 8.95
N LEU A 81 2.78 35.67 9.32
CA LEU A 81 3.24 34.61 10.21
C LEU A 81 2.97 35.00 11.66
N ASN A 82 2.35 34.11 12.40
CA ASN A 82 2.18 34.31 13.82
C ASN A 82 3.50 34.08 14.58
N GLN A 83 3.59 34.65 15.80
CA GLN A 83 4.78 34.54 16.65
C GLN A 83 5.23 33.10 16.95
N ARG A 84 4.32 32.12 16.90
CA ARG A 84 4.66 30.71 17.12
C ARG A 84 5.37 30.12 15.93
N GLN A 85 4.93 30.45 14.73
CA GLN A 85 5.57 30.03 13.46
C GLN A 85 6.95 30.67 13.29
N ILE A 86 7.10 31.93 13.67
CA ILE A 86 8.43 32.60 13.67
C ILE A 86 9.38 31.92 14.65
N ARG A 87 8.91 31.58 15.87
CA ARG A 87 9.72 30.83 16.83
C ARG A 87 10.10 29.43 16.32
N ALA A 88 9.19 28.74 15.66
CA ALA A 88 9.45 27.45 15.04
C ALA A 88 10.50 27.57 13.93
N ALA A 89 10.38 28.58 13.07
CA ALA A 89 11.36 28.86 12.01
C ALA A 89 12.77 29.15 12.58
N LEU A 90 12.85 29.91 13.66
CA LEU A 90 14.12 30.17 14.36
C LEU A 90 14.67 28.89 15.02
N GLY A 91 13.81 28.02 15.57
CA GLY A 91 14.20 26.72 16.09
C GLY A 91 14.83 25.84 15.01
N ILE A 92 14.18 25.73 13.84
CA ILE A 92 14.69 24.98 12.68
C ILE A 92 16.08 25.49 12.25
N LEU A 93 16.29 26.81 12.26
CA LEU A 93 17.61 27.38 11.94
C LEU A 93 18.66 26.99 12.98
N GLY A 94 18.29 26.94 14.26
CA GLY A 94 19.20 26.57 15.37
C GLY A 94 19.58 25.08 15.37
N GLU A 95 18.74 24.22 14.81
CA GLU A 95 19.00 22.79 14.69
C GLU A 95 19.91 22.44 13.48
N ASN A 96 20.10 23.38 12.55
CA ASN A 96 20.88 23.18 11.35
C ASN A 96 22.13 24.08 11.39
N ASP A 97 23.28 23.54 11.02
CA ASP A 97 24.54 24.25 10.96
C ASP A 97 24.60 25.18 9.72
N ILE A 98 23.89 26.29 9.82
CA ILE A 98 23.75 27.26 8.71
C ILE A 98 24.74 28.41 8.89
N PRO A 99 25.57 28.68 7.87
CA PRO A 99 26.50 29.79 7.92
C PRO A 99 25.81 31.12 8.23
N PRO A 100 26.42 32.00 9.09
CA PRO A 100 25.80 33.26 9.54
C PRO A 100 25.32 34.17 8.41
N GLU A 101 26.06 34.19 7.30
CA GLU A 101 25.72 34.98 6.12
C GLU A 101 24.47 34.50 5.38
N ARG A 102 24.04 33.26 5.61
CA ARG A 102 22.84 32.64 4.99
C ARG A 102 21.63 32.64 5.89
N LEU A 103 21.77 32.92 7.18
CA LEU A 103 20.67 32.82 8.16
C LEU A 103 19.45 33.64 7.76
N ALA A 104 19.61 34.88 7.35
CA ALA A 104 18.48 35.72 6.96
C ALA A 104 17.76 35.22 5.73
N ALA A 105 18.48 34.75 4.72
CA ALA A 105 17.90 34.17 3.51
C ALA A 105 17.14 32.84 3.82
N LYS A 106 17.73 32.02 4.68
CA LYS A 106 17.08 30.76 5.10
C LYS A 106 15.85 30.99 5.96
N LEU A 107 15.85 32.02 6.81
CA LEU A 107 14.67 32.37 7.59
C LEU A 107 13.50 32.78 6.69
N VAL A 108 13.76 33.58 5.65
CA VAL A 108 12.74 33.95 4.65
C VAL A 108 12.24 32.72 3.92
N GLU A 109 13.14 31.84 3.46
CA GLU A 109 12.76 30.59 2.79
C GLU A 109 11.86 29.69 3.66
N ILE A 110 12.19 29.51 4.94
CA ILE A 110 11.38 28.74 5.88
C ILE A 110 10.02 29.42 6.08
N ALA A 111 9.99 30.71 6.20
CA ALA A 111 8.76 31.49 6.38
C ALA A 111 7.82 31.39 5.16
N GLU A 112 8.36 31.47 3.95
CA GLU A 112 7.61 31.25 2.70
C GLU A 112 7.02 29.83 2.67
N ARG A 113 7.79 28.82 3.05
CA ARG A 113 7.30 27.44 3.16
C ARG A 113 6.19 27.28 4.22
N PHE A 114 6.28 27.98 5.35
CA PHE A 114 5.18 27.98 6.32
C PHE A 114 3.91 28.58 5.73
N LYS A 115 4.02 29.65 4.96
CA LYS A 115 2.88 30.25 4.25
C LYS A 115 2.28 29.28 3.25
N ASP A 116 3.10 28.57 2.48
CA ASP A 116 2.66 27.56 1.51
C ASP A 116 1.98 26.38 2.19
N LEU A 117 2.35 26.06 3.43
CA LEU A 117 1.71 24.99 4.22
C LEU A 117 0.35 25.42 4.82
N GLN A 118 0.05 26.71 4.88
CA GLN A 118 -1.23 27.18 5.40
C GLN A 118 -2.38 26.69 4.52
N GLY A 119 -3.34 26.04 5.14
CA GLY A 119 -4.53 25.49 4.45
C GLY A 119 -4.30 24.20 3.65
N THR A 120 -3.05 23.74 3.50
CA THR A 120 -2.75 22.53 2.69
C THR A 120 -3.20 21.24 3.36
N ALA A 121 -3.25 21.19 4.69
CA ALA A 121 -3.73 20.05 5.47
C ALA A 121 -5.25 20.08 5.72
N SER A 122 -5.98 21.01 5.13
CA SER A 122 -7.42 21.16 5.35
C SER A 122 -8.22 19.95 4.87
N ALA A 123 -9.31 19.64 5.59
CA ALA A 123 -10.26 18.62 5.19
C ALA A 123 -10.87 18.93 3.83
N GLN A 124 -11.08 17.91 3.01
CA GLN A 124 -11.67 18.02 1.69
C GLN A 124 -13.11 17.51 1.70
N PRO A 125 -13.99 18.03 0.82
CA PRO A 125 -15.31 17.47 0.64
C PRO A 125 -15.22 15.98 0.27
N GLY A 126 -15.91 15.13 1.05
CA GLY A 126 -15.90 13.67 0.86
C GLY A 126 -14.86 12.91 1.70
N ASP A 127 -14.06 13.59 2.49
CA ASP A 127 -13.22 12.92 3.49
C ASP A 127 -14.08 12.16 4.51
N ASP A 128 -13.65 10.96 4.88
CA ASP A 128 -14.18 10.25 6.03
C ASP A 128 -14.05 11.13 7.29
N PRO A 129 -15.03 11.13 8.22
CA PRO A 129 -14.99 11.97 9.41
C PRO A 129 -13.69 11.86 10.22
N LYS A 130 -13.11 10.68 10.30
CA LYS A 130 -11.84 10.45 10.98
C LYS A 130 -10.66 11.11 10.25
N ILE A 131 -10.63 11.00 8.92
CA ILE A 131 -9.63 11.64 8.07
C ILE A 131 -9.76 13.17 8.19
N ALA A 132 -10.99 13.69 8.13
CA ALA A 132 -11.25 15.11 8.27
C ALA A 132 -10.76 15.65 9.63
N ALA A 133 -11.00 14.90 10.72
CA ALA A 133 -10.53 15.28 12.06
C ALA A 133 -8.99 15.31 12.13
N LEU A 134 -8.32 14.27 11.64
CA LEU A 134 -6.84 14.21 11.61
C LEU A 134 -6.24 15.35 10.79
N LYS A 135 -6.82 15.67 9.63
CA LYS A 135 -6.39 16.80 8.80
C LYS A 135 -6.57 18.14 9.52
N ALA A 136 -7.71 18.33 10.20
CA ALA A 136 -7.97 19.55 10.97
C ALA A 136 -6.96 19.72 12.12
N ASP A 137 -6.59 18.61 12.79
CA ASP A 137 -5.60 18.67 13.86
C ASP A 137 -4.18 18.86 13.30
N ALA A 138 -3.85 18.29 12.15
CA ALA A 138 -2.61 18.55 11.45
C ALA A 138 -2.48 20.03 11.06
N GLN A 139 -3.57 20.63 10.54
CA GLN A 139 -3.58 22.05 10.21
C GLN A 139 -3.35 22.94 11.45
N LYS A 140 -3.99 22.64 12.58
CA LYS A 140 -3.75 23.33 13.85
C LYS A 140 -2.29 23.24 14.30
N ALA A 141 -1.67 22.06 14.10
CA ALA A 141 -0.25 21.87 14.43
C ALA A 141 0.66 22.70 13.51
N VAL A 142 0.37 22.79 12.20
CA VAL A 142 1.05 23.68 11.27
C VAL A 142 0.92 25.13 11.73
N ASP A 143 -0.29 25.58 12.05
CA ASP A 143 -0.57 26.95 12.50
C ASP A 143 0.11 27.28 13.84
N ALA A 144 0.34 26.25 14.66
CA ALA A 144 1.08 26.36 15.92
C ALA A 144 2.63 26.30 15.72
N GLY A 145 3.12 25.97 14.52
CA GLY A 145 4.54 25.73 14.25
C GLY A 145 5.05 24.37 14.72
N GLU A 146 4.16 23.45 15.11
CA GLU A 146 4.47 22.09 15.60
C GLU A 146 4.62 21.12 14.41
N LEU A 147 5.63 21.35 13.53
CA LEU A 147 5.75 20.63 12.25
C LEU A 147 5.96 19.11 12.42
N ALA A 148 6.67 18.68 13.46
CA ALA A 148 6.86 17.27 13.75
C ALA A 148 5.50 16.57 14.00
N LYS A 149 4.68 17.19 14.86
CA LYS A 149 3.34 16.71 15.16
C LYS A 149 2.41 16.75 13.94
N ALA A 150 2.50 17.80 13.14
CA ALA A 150 1.75 17.88 11.87
C ALA A 150 2.13 16.73 10.94
N SER A 151 3.42 16.41 10.84
CA SER A 151 3.93 15.29 10.03
C SER A 151 3.41 13.94 10.53
N GLU A 152 3.38 13.69 11.85
CA GLU A 152 2.81 12.47 12.43
C GLU A 152 1.32 12.34 12.12
N LEU A 153 0.54 13.41 12.32
CA LEU A 153 -0.90 13.41 12.02
C LEU A 153 -1.18 13.19 10.53
N LEU A 154 -0.38 13.77 9.63
CA LEU A 154 -0.51 13.54 8.19
C LEU A 154 -0.08 12.12 7.80
N ALA A 155 0.87 11.51 8.48
CA ALA A 155 1.21 10.10 8.30
C ALA A 155 0.03 9.20 8.71
N ASP A 156 -0.68 9.53 9.80
CA ASP A 156 -1.90 8.84 10.20
C ASP A 156 -3.03 9.02 9.17
N VAL A 157 -3.16 10.21 8.57
CA VAL A 157 -4.10 10.44 7.45
C VAL A 157 -3.80 9.49 6.29
N VAL A 158 -2.53 9.39 5.87
CA VAL A 158 -2.11 8.49 4.79
C VAL A 158 -2.43 7.03 5.14
N ALA A 159 -2.15 6.61 6.36
CA ALA A 159 -2.45 5.25 6.82
C ALA A 159 -3.96 4.95 6.77
N GLU A 160 -4.82 5.88 7.21
CA GLU A 160 -6.27 5.70 7.18
C GLU A 160 -6.84 5.73 5.75
N GLN A 161 -6.32 6.60 4.89
CA GLN A 161 -6.67 6.63 3.47
C GLN A 161 -6.31 5.31 2.79
N THR A 162 -5.12 4.77 3.08
CA THR A 162 -4.68 3.47 2.55
C THR A 162 -5.61 2.34 2.99
N ARG A 163 -6.00 2.30 4.27
CA ARG A 163 -6.98 1.32 4.77
C ARG A 163 -8.35 1.47 4.10
N SER A 164 -8.78 2.68 3.81
CA SER A 164 -10.04 2.95 3.12
C SER A 164 -10.01 2.46 1.67
N LEU A 165 -8.90 2.69 0.95
CA LEU A 165 -8.68 2.17 -0.39
C LEU A 165 -8.70 0.63 -0.40
N ASP A 166 -8.04 -0.01 0.57
CA ASP A 166 -8.03 -1.46 0.71
C ASP A 166 -9.44 -2.03 0.93
N ARG A 167 -10.24 -1.43 1.81
CA ARG A 167 -11.65 -1.82 2.03
C ARG A 167 -12.50 -1.66 0.76
N LEU A 168 -12.30 -0.58 0.00
CA LEU A 168 -13.00 -0.36 -1.27
C LEU A 168 -12.61 -1.42 -2.30
N ALA A 169 -11.33 -1.78 -2.39
CA ALA A 169 -10.86 -2.84 -3.27
C ALA A 169 -11.51 -4.19 -2.92
N VAL A 170 -11.51 -4.56 -1.63
CA VAL A 170 -12.18 -5.80 -1.18
C VAL A 170 -13.66 -5.78 -1.54
N ASN A 171 -14.37 -4.70 -1.26
CA ASN A 171 -15.80 -4.58 -1.57
C ASN A 171 -16.07 -4.68 -3.08
N ALA A 172 -15.22 -4.07 -3.92
CA ALA A 172 -15.35 -4.17 -5.36
C ALA A 172 -15.15 -5.61 -5.86
N ALA A 173 -14.12 -6.30 -5.38
CA ALA A 173 -13.87 -7.70 -5.71
C ALA A 173 -15.03 -8.61 -5.28
N ASP A 174 -15.55 -8.44 -4.06
CA ASP A 174 -16.71 -9.19 -3.57
C ASP A 174 -17.98 -8.88 -4.41
N THR A 175 -18.14 -7.67 -4.88
CA THR A 175 -19.24 -7.29 -5.77
C THR A 175 -19.14 -8.00 -7.14
N TYR A 176 -17.96 -8.00 -7.76
CA TYR A 176 -17.70 -8.77 -8.97
C TYR A 176 -17.95 -10.27 -8.76
N ALA A 177 -17.51 -10.81 -7.63
CA ALA A 177 -17.74 -12.22 -7.32
C ALA A 177 -19.23 -12.54 -7.21
N ARG A 178 -20.05 -11.68 -6.60
CA ARG A 178 -21.52 -11.83 -6.55
C ARG A 178 -22.16 -11.76 -7.94
N LEU A 179 -21.69 -10.87 -8.82
CA LEU A 179 -22.12 -10.84 -10.22
C LEU A 179 -21.79 -12.15 -10.92
N GLY A 180 -20.63 -12.74 -10.65
CA GLY A 180 -20.23 -14.05 -11.14
C GLY A 180 -21.19 -15.16 -10.64
N ASP A 181 -21.57 -15.14 -9.36
CA ASP A 181 -22.54 -16.10 -8.79
C ASP A 181 -23.92 -15.98 -9.42
N ILE A 182 -24.38 -14.76 -9.65
CA ILE A 182 -25.65 -14.51 -10.36
C ILE A 182 -25.57 -15.05 -11.79
N SER A 183 -24.46 -14.83 -12.49
CA SER A 183 -24.27 -15.32 -13.85
C SER A 183 -24.21 -16.87 -13.89
N LEU A 184 -23.55 -17.51 -12.90
CA LEU A 184 -23.58 -18.98 -12.74
C LEU A 184 -25.00 -19.49 -12.54
N THR A 185 -25.78 -18.88 -11.65
CA THR A 185 -27.18 -19.23 -11.39
C THR A 185 -28.04 -19.13 -12.63
N ARG A 186 -27.71 -18.17 -13.52
CA ARG A 186 -28.38 -17.98 -14.82
C ARG A 186 -27.80 -18.85 -15.93
N LEU A 187 -26.91 -19.78 -15.63
CA LEU A 187 -26.18 -20.64 -16.58
C LEU A 187 -25.39 -19.85 -17.65
N ARG A 188 -24.98 -18.61 -17.32
CA ARG A 188 -24.17 -17.74 -18.19
C ARG A 188 -22.70 -17.86 -17.82
N TYR A 189 -22.11 -19.01 -18.09
CA TYR A 189 -20.79 -19.37 -17.60
C TYR A 189 -19.66 -18.49 -18.12
N ALA A 190 -19.69 -18.08 -19.38
CA ALA A 190 -18.70 -17.16 -19.95
C ALA A 190 -18.74 -15.77 -19.26
N GLU A 191 -19.94 -15.27 -18.97
CA GLU A 191 -20.15 -14.02 -18.24
C GLU A 191 -19.65 -14.15 -16.79
N ALA A 192 -19.95 -15.30 -16.13
CA ALA A 192 -19.46 -15.60 -14.79
C ALA A 192 -17.92 -15.63 -14.73
N ALA A 193 -17.27 -16.27 -15.71
CA ALA A 193 -15.82 -16.28 -15.81
C ALA A 193 -15.23 -14.87 -15.89
N THR A 194 -15.85 -14.00 -16.71
CA THR A 194 -15.45 -12.60 -16.83
C THR A 194 -15.56 -11.86 -15.51
N HIS A 195 -16.65 -12.06 -14.76
CA HIS A 195 -16.82 -11.42 -13.47
C HIS A 195 -15.80 -11.90 -12.43
N PHE A 196 -15.48 -13.19 -12.38
CA PHE A 196 -14.45 -13.71 -11.48
C PHE A 196 -13.05 -13.24 -11.88
N ALA A 197 -12.75 -13.13 -13.17
CA ALA A 197 -11.50 -12.53 -13.65
C ALA A 197 -11.38 -11.07 -13.20
N ASN A 198 -12.46 -10.29 -13.30
CA ASN A 198 -12.50 -8.91 -12.82
C ASN A 198 -12.32 -8.83 -11.30
N ALA A 199 -12.94 -9.73 -10.53
CA ALA A 199 -12.73 -9.81 -9.08
C ALA A 199 -11.25 -10.08 -8.73
N ALA A 200 -10.60 -10.99 -9.44
CA ALA A 200 -9.18 -11.28 -9.26
C ALA A 200 -8.29 -10.09 -9.64
N ALA A 201 -8.63 -9.38 -10.71
CA ALA A 201 -7.87 -8.24 -11.23
C ALA A 201 -7.86 -7.01 -10.30
N VAL A 202 -8.80 -6.93 -9.34
CA VAL A 202 -8.80 -5.87 -8.33
C VAL A 202 -7.54 -5.92 -7.47
N PHE A 203 -6.98 -7.11 -7.24
CA PHE A 203 -5.82 -7.30 -6.36
C PHE A 203 -4.55 -7.50 -7.19
N PRO A 204 -3.50 -6.69 -6.93
CA PRO A 204 -2.18 -6.93 -7.52
C PRO A 204 -1.63 -8.31 -7.12
N PRO A 205 -0.83 -8.94 -7.98
CA PRO A 205 -0.08 -10.14 -7.60
C PRO A 205 0.82 -9.89 -6.39
N ASN A 206 0.95 -10.90 -5.53
CA ASN A 206 1.75 -10.86 -4.31
C ASN A 206 1.31 -9.78 -3.29
N SER A 207 0.07 -9.33 -3.38
CA SER A 207 -0.53 -8.42 -2.39
C SER A 207 -0.95 -9.18 -1.11
N ALA A 208 -1.34 -8.42 -0.08
CA ALA A 208 -1.94 -8.99 1.14
C ALA A 208 -3.21 -9.83 0.85
N HIS A 209 -3.85 -9.61 -0.31
CA HIS A 209 -5.06 -10.30 -0.75
C HIS A 209 -4.80 -11.42 -1.76
N GLU A 210 -3.55 -11.90 -1.89
CA GLU A 210 -3.18 -12.93 -2.87
C GLU A 210 -4.05 -14.19 -2.75
N GLY A 211 -4.40 -14.62 -1.54
CA GLY A 211 -5.30 -15.76 -1.32
C GLY A 211 -6.69 -15.54 -1.92
N LYS A 212 -7.27 -14.34 -1.75
CA LYS A 212 -8.55 -13.99 -2.38
C LYS A 212 -8.43 -13.96 -3.90
N ARG A 213 -7.36 -13.36 -4.43
CA ARG A 213 -7.09 -13.30 -5.86
C ARG A 213 -7.04 -14.70 -6.47
N ILE A 214 -6.30 -15.60 -5.87
CA ILE A 214 -6.19 -17.00 -6.29
C ILE A 214 -7.56 -17.70 -6.23
N GLY A 215 -8.35 -17.48 -5.19
CA GLY A 215 -9.70 -18.00 -5.06
C GLY A 215 -10.62 -17.57 -6.22
N TYR A 216 -10.57 -16.30 -6.63
CA TYR A 216 -11.35 -15.82 -7.77
C TYR A 216 -10.85 -16.38 -9.11
N LEU A 217 -9.54 -16.55 -9.30
CA LEU A 217 -8.97 -17.22 -10.48
C LEU A 217 -9.40 -18.69 -10.56
N ALA A 218 -9.53 -19.38 -9.43
CA ALA A 218 -10.06 -20.76 -9.40
C ALA A 218 -11.55 -20.80 -9.81
N ARG A 219 -12.34 -19.82 -9.40
CA ARG A 219 -13.75 -19.69 -9.80
C ARG A 219 -13.88 -19.35 -11.28
N GLU A 220 -13.01 -18.47 -11.83
CA GLU A 220 -12.91 -18.22 -13.27
C GLU A 220 -12.67 -19.52 -14.04
N ALA A 221 -11.65 -20.30 -13.63
CA ALA A 221 -11.32 -21.56 -14.27
C ALA A 221 -12.49 -22.57 -14.23
N SER A 222 -13.25 -22.59 -13.14
CA SER A 222 -14.42 -23.44 -12.99
C SER A 222 -15.58 -23.02 -13.90
N ALA A 223 -15.83 -21.71 -14.00
CA ALA A 223 -16.85 -21.18 -14.90
C ALA A 223 -16.52 -21.44 -16.39
N LEU A 224 -15.23 -21.27 -16.78
CA LEU A 224 -14.75 -21.61 -18.10
C LEU A 224 -14.89 -23.11 -18.40
N TYR A 225 -14.65 -23.98 -17.42
CA TYR A 225 -14.88 -25.42 -17.56
C TYR A 225 -16.36 -25.72 -17.81
N LEU A 226 -17.28 -25.13 -17.04
CA LEU A 226 -18.71 -25.28 -17.25
C LEU A 226 -19.15 -24.79 -18.62
N GLN A 227 -18.66 -23.62 -19.07
CA GLN A 227 -18.90 -23.14 -20.42
C GLN A 227 -18.48 -24.15 -21.48
N GLY A 228 -17.31 -24.75 -21.27
CA GLY A 228 -16.80 -25.74 -22.22
C GLY A 228 -17.52 -27.06 -22.14
N SER A 229 -17.80 -27.61 -20.95
CA SER A 229 -18.38 -28.91 -20.75
C SER A 229 -19.87 -28.96 -21.15
N GLU A 230 -20.66 -27.96 -20.75
CA GLU A 230 -22.10 -27.97 -20.97
C GLU A 230 -22.50 -27.39 -22.34
N TYR A 231 -21.77 -26.37 -22.84
CA TYR A 231 -22.08 -25.75 -24.14
C TYR A 231 -21.22 -26.24 -25.30
N GLY A 232 -20.32 -27.18 -25.07
CA GLY A 232 -19.48 -27.72 -26.13
C GLY A 232 -18.35 -26.81 -26.58
N ASP A 233 -18.06 -25.73 -25.82
CA ASP A 233 -17.06 -24.73 -26.16
C ASP A 233 -15.63 -25.22 -25.83
N ASN A 234 -14.96 -25.81 -26.81
CA ASN A 234 -13.60 -26.30 -26.65
C ASN A 234 -12.58 -25.17 -26.42
N ALA A 235 -12.84 -23.93 -26.85
CA ALA A 235 -11.98 -22.81 -26.54
C ALA A 235 -12.03 -22.46 -25.06
N ALA A 236 -13.22 -22.49 -24.47
CA ALA A 236 -13.39 -22.30 -23.03
C ALA A 236 -12.70 -23.43 -22.22
N LEU A 237 -12.77 -24.69 -22.67
CA LEU A 237 -12.03 -25.80 -22.02
C LEU A 237 -10.52 -25.57 -22.05
N ARG A 238 -9.95 -25.14 -23.19
CA ARG A 238 -8.53 -24.82 -23.28
C ARG A 238 -8.15 -23.68 -22.32
N SER A 239 -8.98 -22.63 -22.25
CA SER A 239 -8.77 -21.53 -21.32
C SER A 239 -8.84 -22.01 -19.85
N ALA A 240 -9.79 -22.89 -19.51
CA ALA A 240 -9.88 -23.49 -18.19
C ALA A 240 -8.62 -24.28 -17.81
N ILE A 241 -8.08 -25.06 -18.76
CA ILE A 241 -6.83 -25.82 -18.60
C ILE A 241 -5.66 -24.86 -18.32
N GLU A 242 -5.51 -23.80 -19.11
CA GLU A 242 -4.45 -22.80 -18.91
C GLU A 242 -4.56 -22.11 -17.54
N ARG A 243 -5.76 -21.71 -17.13
CA ARG A 243 -5.99 -21.11 -15.80
C ARG A 243 -5.63 -22.09 -14.67
N ARG A 244 -5.98 -23.36 -14.79
CA ARG A 244 -5.63 -24.38 -13.78
C ARG A 244 -4.13 -24.65 -13.71
N ARG A 245 -3.43 -24.71 -14.84
CA ARG A 245 -1.96 -24.77 -14.87
C ARG A 245 -1.35 -23.60 -14.13
N ARG A 246 -1.85 -22.38 -14.39
CA ARG A 246 -1.38 -21.18 -13.70
C ARG A 246 -1.67 -21.20 -12.19
N LEU A 247 -2.81 -21.74 -11.78
CA LEU A 247 -3.15 -21.92 -10.36
C LEU A 247 -2.20 -22.90 -9.65
N ILE A 248 -1.77 -23.97 -10.33
CA ILE A 248 -0.77 -24.92 -9.82
C ILE A 248 0.57 -24.22 -9.55
N GLU A 249 1.00 -23.32 -10.45
CA GLU A 249 2.21 -22.52 -10.26
C GLU A 249 2.10 -21.52 -9.11
N LEU A 250 0.95 -20.87 -8.98
CA LEU A 250 0.69 -19.88 -7.92
C LEU A 250 0.53 -20.52 -6.54
N ASN A 251 0.06 -21.77 -6.50
CA ASN A 251 -0.19 -22.57 -5.30
C ASN A 251 0.71 -23.82 -5.30
N PRO A 252 2.00 -23.68 -5.00
CA PRO A 252 2.89 -24.83 -5.01
C PRO A 252 2.51 -25.82 -3.91
N ARG A 253 2.75 -27.08 -4.19
CA ARG A 253 2.39 -28.23 -3.35
C ARG A 253 2.88 -28.11 -1.91
N GLU A 254 4.06 -27.55 -1.72
CA GLU A 254 4.73 -27.41 -0.43
C GLU A 254 3.96 -26.49 0.50
N ARG A 255 3.31 -25.47 -0.06
CA ARG A 255 2.58 -24.45 0.70
C ARG A 255 1.13 -24.80 0.97
N VAL A 256 0.42 -25.27 -0.05
CA VAL A 256 -1.03 -25.54 0.01
C VAL A 256 -1.36 -26.87 -0.64
N PRO A 257 -0.91 -27.94 -0.01
CA PRO A 257 -0.95 -29.26 -0.62
C PRO A 257 -2.35 -29.77 -0.99
N LEU A 258 -3.41 -29.45 -0.25
CA LEU A 258 -4.78 -29.88 -0.57
C LEU A 258 -5.35 -29.13 -1.77
N ASP A 259 -5.19 -27.81 -1.80
CA ASP A 259 -5.66 -26.97 -2.91
C ASP A 259 -4.91 -27.30 -4.19
N TRP A 260 -3.61 -27.61 -4.07
CA TRP A 260 -2.81 -28.08 -5.19
C TRP A 260 -3.34 -29.39 -5.76
N ALA A 261 -3.62 -30.39 -4.91
CA ALA A 261 -4.15 -31.66 -5.35
C ALA A 261 -5.56 -31.52 -5.97
N MET A 262 -6.40 -30.69 -5.38
CA MET A 262 -7.72 -30.37 -5.93
C MET A 262 -7.60 -29.69 -7.30
N THR A 263 -6.64 -28.78 -7.47
CA THR A 263 -6.40 -28.11 -8.75
C THR A 263 -5.88 -29.09 -9.81
N GLN A 264 -4.99 -30.04 -9.43
CA GLN A 264 -4.54 -31.12 -10.31
C GLN A 264 -5.69 -32.05 -10.74
N ASN A 265 -6.54 -32.42 -9.81
CA ASN A 265 -7.73 -33.23 -10.12
C ASN A 265 -8.64 -32.50 -11.12
N ASN A 266 -8.93 -31.23 -10.85
CA ASN A 266 -9.75 -30.41 -11.73
C ASN A 266 -9.10 -30.18 -13.12
N LEU A 267 -7.76 -30.11 -13.18
CA LEU A 267 -7.01 -30.07 -14.45
C LEU A 267 -7.20 -31.37 -15.22
N GLY A 268 -7.08 -32.53 -14.55
CA GLY A 268 -7.32 -33.84 -15.14
C GLY A 268 -8.73 -33.97 -15.73
N ILE A 269 -9.74 -33.50 -15.00
CA ILE A 269 -11.15 -33.53 -15.50
C ILE A 269 -11.27 -32.68 -16.78
N ALA A 270 -10.72 -31.45 -16.81
CA ALA A 270 -10.82 -30.58 -17.98
C ALA A 270 -10.07 -31.14 -19.21
N LEU A 271 -8.88 -31.72 -18.97
CA LEU A 271 -8.10 -32.41 -20.00
C LEU A 271 -8.81 -33.62 -20.55
N GLY A 272 -9.44 -34.45 -19.68
CA GLY A 272 -10.25 -35.61 -20.06
C GLY A 272 -11.43 -35.18 -20.93
N THR A 273 -12.22 -34.19 -20.48
CA THR A 273 -13.37 -33.67 -21.24
C THR A 273 -12.96 -33.15 -22.63
N LEU A 274 -11.83 -32.45 -22.73
CA LEU A 274 -11.32 -31.99 -24.01
C LEU A 274 -10.79 -33.16 -24.86
N GLY A 275 -10.09 -34.12 -24.22
CA GLY A 275 -9.50 -35.28 -24.90
C GLY A 275 -10.53 -36.19 -25.52
N GLU A 276 -11.73 -36.34 -24.91
CA GLU A 276 -12.86 -37.08 -25.48
C GLU A 276 -13.41 -36.45 -26.77
N ARG A 277 -13.17 -35.17 -26.97
CA ARG A 277 -13.65 -34.41 -28.14
C ARG A 277 -12.57 -34.19 -29.21
N GLU A 278 -11.29 -34.26 -28.83
CA GLU A 278 -10.16 -34.15 -29.75
C GLU A 278 -9.72 -35.50 -30.29
N SER A 279 -9.21 -35.56 -31.51
CA SER A 279 -8.67 -36.81 -32.07
C SER A 279 -7.26 -37.04 -31.47
N GLY A 280 -7.05 -38.26 -30.93
CA GLY A 280 -5.76 -38.68 -30.40
C GLY A 280 -5.63 -38.73 -28.89
N PRO A 281 -4.66 -39.49 -28.34
CA PRO A 281 -4.56 -39.81 -26.91
C PRO A 281 -3.89 -38.72 -26.07
N ALA A 282 -3.25 -37.73 -26.66
CA ALA A 282 -2.37 -36.79 -25.94
C ALA A 282 -3.05 -36.10 -24.74
N ARG A 283 -4.28 -35.60 -24.89
CA ARG A 283 -5.01 -34.95 -23.80
C ARG A 283 -5.42 -35.90 -22.71
N LEU A 284 -5.78 -37.15 -23.09
CA LEU A 284 -6.14 -38.20 -22.13
C LEU A 284 -4.91 -38.66 -21.33
N GLU A 285 -3.75 -38.74 -21.96
CA GLU A 285 -2.47 -39.01 -21.27
C GLU A 285 -2.10 -37.92 -20.28
N GLU A 286 -2.23 -36.64 -20.67
CA GLU A 286 -2.06 -35.49 -19.75
C GLU A 286 -3.07 -35.54 -18.60
N ALA A 287 -4.32 -35.92 -18.84
CA ALA A 287 -5.33 -36.07 -17.79
C ALA A 287 -4.94 -37.15 -16.77
N VAL A 288 -4.50 -38.33 -17.24
CA VAL A 288 -4.01 -39.43 -16.38
C VAL A 288 -2.81 -38.96 -15.55
N ALA A 289 -1.88 -38.20 -16.14
CA ALA A 289 -0.75 -37.65 -15.40
C ALA A 289 -1.19 -36.69 -14.29
N ALA A 290 -2.14 -35.77 -14.56
CA ALA A 290 -2.69 -34.86 -13.59
C ALA A 290 -3.39 -35.57 -12.41
N PHE A 291 -4.18 -36.60 -12.70
CA PHE A 291 -4.83 -37.41 -11.65
C PHE A 291 -3.80 -38.14 -10.78
N ARG A 292 -2.76 -38.74 -11.38
CA ARG A 292 -1.68 -39.39 -10.61
C ARG A 292 -0.94 -38.42 -9.69
N GLU A 293 -0.74 -37.18 -10.14
CA GLU A 293 -0.13 -36.17 -9.28
C GLU A 293 -1.07 -35.78 -8.12
N ALA A 294 -2.38 -35.69 -8.34
CA ALA A 294 -3.34 -35.43 -7.28
C ALA A 294 -3.35 -36.56 -6.22
N GLU A 295 -3.30 -37.83 -6.66
CA GLU A 295 -3.33 -39.02 -5.78
C GLU A 295 -2.07 -39.20 -4.94
N ARG A 296 -0.91 -38.92 -5.50
CA ARG A 296 0.40 -39.05 -4.79
C ARG A 296 0.43 -38.34 -3.46
N LYS A 297 -0.49 -37.46 -3.19
CA LYS A 297 -0.54 -36.66 -1.99
C LYS A 297 -1.41 -37.30 -0.90
N ASP A 298 -2.51 -37.90 -1.28
CA ASP A 298 -3.38 -38.63 -0.32
C ASP A 298 -2.61 -39.76 0.39
N ALA A 299 -1.67 -40.39 -0.31
CA ALA A 299 -0.84 -41.45 0.24
C ALA A 299 0.16 -40.96 1.32
N ARG A 300 0.72 -39.73 1.16
CA ARG A 300 1.65 -39.16 2.16
C ARG A 300 0.94 -38.51 3.36
N ALA A 301 -0.27 -38.00 3.15
CA ALA A 301 -1.08 -37.43 4.23
C ALA A 301 -1.73 -38.54 5.10
N ARG A 302 -1.89 -39.76 4.56
CA ARG A 302 -2.42 -40.94 5.28
C ARG A 302 -1.38 -41.83 5.92
N ALA A 303 -0.07 -41.63 5.62
CA ALA A 303 0.98 -42.34 6.31
C ALA A 303 1.03 -41.82 7.76
N PRO A 304 0.70 -42.65 8.79
CA PRO A 304 0.89 -42.26 10.17
C PRO A 304 2.38 -41.96 10.34
N ALA A 305 2.71 -40.88 11.09
CA ALA A 305 4.05 -40.66 11.58
C ALA A 305 4.44 -41.93 12.35
N MET A 306 5.15 -42.83 11.68
CA MET A 306 5.75 -43.97 12.36
C MET A 306 6.77 -43.38 13.33
N GLY A 307 6.41 -43.49 14.61
CA GLY A 307 7.24 -43.09 15.71
C GLY A 307 8.62 -43.67 15.56
N HIS A 308 9.60 -42.80 15.62
CA HIS A 308 10.94 -43.21 16.01
C HIS A 308 10.94 -43.29 17.55
N ASP A 309 10.31 -44.37 18.06
CA ASP A 309 10.68 -44.92 19.34
C ASP A 309 11.59 -46.10 19.03
N ALA A 310 12.83 -45.90 19.16
CA ALA A 310 13.82 -46.98 19.30
C ALA A 310 15.08 -46.42 20.01
N ASP A 311 15.17 -46.81 21.28
CA ASP A 311 16.38 -46.99 22.13
C ASP A 311 17.25 -45.79 22.47
#